data_ceaf3197c7491aa59842b9fbe2823699
#
_entry.id   ceaf3197c7491aa59842b9fbe2823699
#
_cell.length_a   1.000
_cell.length_b   1.000
_cell.length_c   1.000
_cell.angle_alpha   90.00
_cell.angle_beta   90.00
_cell.angle_gamma   90.00
#
_symmetry.space_group_name_H-M   'P 1'
#
loop_
_entity.id
_entity.type
_entity.pdbx_description
1 polymer ?
#
loop_
_entity_poly.entity_id
_entity_poly.type
_entity_poly.pdbx_seq_one_letter_code
_entity_poly.pdbx_strand_id
1 'polypeptide(L)'
;MTHAIRINEFGGPENLEFTDVELGDPGPGQARVAHSAIGVNYIDTFYRSGFYPITLPSGIGGEAAGTIVAIGEGVEHVAPGDRVAYAAPPPAQSYSEECVMDAKWLLKLPEGVADDTAAAMTLKGLTSWYLLRRTYEVQVGDWVLIHAAAGGVGLIAGQWAKHLGARVIGVVSTQEKRELALDHGYEEVLLADSDIVGEVRELTNGSGVRVVYDSVGKDTLYKSLDCLCPRGLLVSFGNASGAVDGLPLLELAKRGSLYVTRPVLFTYIAEPEELEQASSELFALVGGGQLRIEIGQRFALADAADAHRALEARRTTGSTILVP
;
A
#
# COMPACT_ATOMS: atom_id res chain seq x y z
N MET A 1 -4.78 9.07 29.18
CA MET A 1 -5.85 9.00 28.14
C MET A 1 -5.22 9.52 26.86
N THR A 2 -5.51 8.90 25.77
CA THR A 2 -5.03 9.26 24.43
C THR A 2 -6.23 9.24 23.49
N HIS A 3 -6.18 9.98 22.38
CA HIS A 3 -7.27 9.96 21.42
C HIS A 3 -7.03 8.89 20.33
N ALA A 4 -8.13 8.30 19.86
CA ALA A 4 -8.10 7.34 18.76
C ALA A 4 -9.40 7.39 17.95
N ILE A 5 -9.32 6.91 16.72
CA ILE A 5 -10.49 6.62 15.90
C ILE A 5 -10.98 5.21 16.23
N ARG A 6 -12.26 5.10 16.56
CA ARG A 6 -12.94 3.83 16.83
C ARG A 6 -14.09 3.63 15.86
N ILE A 7 -14.41 2.37 15.59
CA ILE A 7 -15.62 1.96 14.89
C ILE A 7 -16.42 1.01 15.78
N ASN A 8 -17.70 1.33 15.98
CA ASN A 8 -18.63 0.53 16.78
C ASN A 8 -19.54 -0.33 15.90
N GLU A 9 -19.73 0.07 14.65
CA GLU A 9 -20.48 -0.64 13.62
C GLU A 9 -19.81 -0.46 12.25
N PHE A 10 -20.02 -1.43 11.34
CA PHE A 10 -19.56 -1.31 9.96
C PHE A 10 -20.40 -0.30 9.18
N GLY A 11 -19.77 0.43 8.24
CA GLY A 11 -20.51 1.39 7.42
C GLY A 11 -19.63 2.40 6.71
N GLY A 12 -20.20 3.60 6.52
CA GLY A 12 -19.56 4.70 5.85
C GLY A 12 -18.51 5.44 6.72
N PRO A 13 -17.84 6.47 6.16
CA PRO A 13 -16.85 7.25 6.91
C PRO A 13 -17.41 7.95 8.17
N GLU A 14 -18.71 8.16 8.26
CA GLU A 14 -19.41 8.72 9.42
C GLU A 14 -19.30 7.84 10.67
N ASN A 15 -18.97 6.56 10.52
CA ASN A 15 -18.79 5.63 11.65
C ASN A 15 -17.37 5.65 12.25
N LEU A 16 -16.50 6.55 11.76
CA LEU A 16 -15.19 6.82 12.34
C LEU A 16 -15.35 7.83 13.48
N GLU A 17 -15.33 7.36 14.71
CA GLU A 17 -15.54 8.18 15.91
C GLU A 17 -14.20 8.54 16.55
N PHE A 18 -13.89 9.83 16.66
CA PHE A 18 -12.73 10.32 17.42
C PHE A 18 -13.09 10.37 18.91
N THR A 19 -12.40 9.59 19.73
CA THR A 19 -12.76 9.38 21.13
C THR A 19 -11.53 9.15 22.02
N ASP A 20 -11.69 9.38 23.30
CA ASP A 20 -10.72 9.01 24.32
C ASP A 20 -10.63 7.49 24.50
N VAL A 21 -9.41 6.98 24.62
CA VAL A 21 -9.12 5.59 24.93
C VAL A 21 -8.10 5.50 26.07
N GLU A 22 -8.23 4.47 26.88
CA GLU A 22 -7.22 4.11 27.87
C GLU A 22 -6.30 3.04 27.28
N LEU A 23 -5.01 3.29 27.30
CA LEU A 23 -4.00 2.31 26.92
C LEU A 23 -3.40 1.70 28.18
N GLY A 24 -3.33 0.38 28.24
CA GLY A 24 -2.55 -0.34 29.25
C GLY A 24 -1.05 -0.22 29.01
N ASP A 25 -0.26 -0.71 29.97
CA ASP A 25 1.18 -0.90 29.75
C ASP A 25 1.42 -2.03 28.71
N PRO A 26 2.52 -1.98 27.94
CA PRO A 26 2.84 -3.03 27.00
C PRO A 26 3.13 -4.35 27.73
N GLY A 27 2.44 -5.42 27.32
CA GLY A 27 2.68 -6.78 27.77
C GLY A 27 3.96 -7.39 27.17
N PRO A 28 4.29 -8.66 27.51
CA PRO A 28 5.45 -9.35 26.94
C PRO A 28 5.41 -9.36 25.41
N GLY A 29 6.53 -9.00 24.76
CA GLY A 29 6.66 -8.91 23.31
C GLY A 29 5.99 -7.69 22.68
N GLN A 30 5.40 -6.79 23.46
CA GLN A 30 4.72 -5.59 22.98
C GLN A 30 5.55 -4.32 23.21
N ALA A 31 5.24 -3.28 22.44
CA ALA A 31 5.75 -1.93 22.67
C ALA A 31 4.62 -0.91 22.55
N ARG A 32 4.79 0.21 23.25
CA ARG A 32 3.92 1.39 23.13
C ARG A 32 4.62 2.43 22.26
N VAL A 33 3.91 2.87 21.23
CA VAL A 33 4.39 3.84 20.24
C VAL A 33 3.55 5.10 20.32
N ALA A 34 4.19 6.26 20.46
CA ALA A 34 3.58 7.57 20.26
C ALA A 34 3.74 7.94 18.79
N HIS A 35 2.64 8.14 18.08
CA HIS A 35 2.66 8.41 16.64
C HIS A 35 3.00 9.87 16.35
N SER A 36 3.87 10.08 15.35
CA SER A 36 4.13 11.40 14.76
C SER A 36 3.34 11.58 13.46
N ALA A 37 3.07 10.47 12.76
CA ALA A 37 2.27 10.44 11.54
C ALA A 37 1.67 9.04 11.32
N ILE A 38 0.51 8.98 10.67
CA ILE A 38 -0.26 7.75 10.46
C ILE A 38 -0.59 7.63 8.98
N GLY A 39 -0.26 6.49 8.37
CA GLY A 39 -0.59 6.22 6.98
C GLY A 39 -2.07 5.83 6.80
N VAL A 40 -2.72 6.44 5.79
CA VAL A 40 -4.06 6.04 5.35
C VAL A 40 -3.95 5.12 4.15
N ASN A 41 -4.63 3.99 4.21
CA ASN A 41 -4.59 2.98 3.17
C ASN A 41 -6.00 2.59 2.70
N TYR A 42 -6.12 2.21 1.43
CA TYR A 42 -7.43 1.82 0.89
C TYR A 42 -8.03 0.61 1.63
N ILE A 43 -7.18 -0.27 2.16
CA ILE A 43 -7.62 -1.44 2.95
C ILE A 43 -8.35 -1.02 4.24
N ASP A 44 -8.04 0.15 4.79
CA ASP A 44 -8.72 0.67 6.00
C ASP A 44 -10.21 0.92 5.73
N THR A 45 -10.56 1.33 4.50
CA THR A 45 -11.96 1.48 4.08
C THR A 45 -12.69 0.14 4.05
N PHE A 46 -11.98 -0.95 3.72
CA PHE A 46 -12.53 -2.30 3.69
C PHE A 46 -12.78 -2.85 5.11
N TYR A 47 -11.90 -2.56 6.06
CA TYR A 47 -12.15 -2.91 7.47
C TYR A 47 -13.29 -2.10 8.05
N ARG A 48 -13.32 -0.77 7.79
CA ARG A 48 -14.41 0.09 8.23
C ARG A 48 -15.78 -0.35 7.69
N SER A 49 -15.85 -0.70 6.42
CA SER A 49 -17.12 -1.08 5.76
C SER A 49 -17.57 -2.51 6.07
N GLY A 50 -16.71 -3.35 6.67
CA GLY A 50 -16.97 -4.77 6.90
C GLY A 50 -16.74 -5.65 5.67
N PHE A 51 -16.19 -5.10 4.57
CA PHE A 51 -15.79 -5.91 3.41
C PHE A 51 -14.72 -6.94 3.80
N TYR A 52 -13.76 -6.54 4.66
CA TYR A 52 -12.90 -7.44 5.41
C TYR A 52 -13.33 -7.41 6.88
N PRO A 53 -13.84 -8.54 7.41
CA PRO A 53 -14.42 -8.55 8.75
C PRO A 53 -13.33 -8.40 9.83
N ILE A 54 -13.63 -7.60 10.85
CA ILE A 54 -12.89 -7.49 12.11
C ILE A 54 -13.89 -7.58 13.27
N THR A 55 -13.38 -7.87 14.45
CA THR A 55 -14.23 -7.88 15.67
C THR A 55 -14.52 -6.45 16.10
N LEU A 56 -15.79 -6.10 16.32
CA LEU A 56 -16.23 -4.80 16.82
C LEU A 56 -16.57 -4.84 18.32
N PRO A 57 -16.42 -3.74 19.07
CA PRO A 57 -15.83 -2.46 18.63
C PRO A 57 -14.31 -2.56 18.40
N SER A 58 -13.78 -1.78 17.47
CA SER A 58 -12.35 -1.83 17.10
C SER A 58 -11.76 -0.43 16.85
N GLY A 59 -10.45 -0.33 16.97
CA GLY A 59 -9.70 0.70 16.27
C GLY A 59 -9.49 0.32 14.81
N ILE A 60 -8.87 1.21 14.03
CA ILE A 60 -8.61 1.03 12.60
C ILE A 60 -7.20 1.50 12.25
N GLY A 61 -6.76 1.15 11.04
CA GLY A 61 -5.45 1.51 10.51
C GLY A 61 -4.37 0.48 10.80
N GLY A 62 -3.38 0.39 9.94
CA GLY A 62 -2.31 -0.60 9.98
C GLY A 62 -0.92 -0.04 9.69
N GLU A 63 -0.76 1.28 9.57
CA GLU A 63 0.52 1.93 9.22
C GLU A 63 0.71 3.21 10.01
N ALA A 64 1.86 3.39 10.63
CA ALA A 64 2.25 4.66 11.25
C ALA A 64 3.78 4.72 11.42
N ALA A 65 4.25 5.93 11.80
CA ALA A 65 5.59 6.17 12.31
C ALA A 65 5.52 7.02 13.57
N GLY A 66 6.50 6.86 14.44
CA GLY A 66 6.57 7.58 15.71
C GLY A 66 7.74 7.14 16.57
N THR A 67 7.61 7.33 17.88
CA THR A 67 8.67 7.06 18.85
C THR A 67 8.21 6.03 19.88
N ILE A 68 9.07 5.08 20.21
CA ILE A 68 8.83 4.12 21.29
C ILE A 68 8.77 4.85 22.63
N VAL A 69 7.68 4.68 23.35
CA VAL A 69 7.48 5.25 24.70
C VAL A 69 7.82 4.23 25.78
N ALA A 70 7.43 2.97 25.59
CA ALA A 70 7.67 1.88 26.52
C ALA A 70 7.75 0.55 25.78
N ILE A 71 8.42 -0.44 26.38
CA ILE A 71 8.53 -1.80 25.88
C ILE A 71 8.13 -2.80 26.97
N GLY A 72 7.53 -3.91 26.60
CA GLY A 72 7.26 -5.04 27.46
C GLY A 72 8.46 -5.99 27.57
N GLU A 73 8.30 -7.01 28.42
CA GLU A 73 9.30 -8.05 28.62
C GLU A 73 9.63 -8.78 27.31
N GLY A 74 10.91 -9.09 27.07
CA GLY A 74 11.37 -9.85 25.91
C GLY A 74 11.53 -9.04 24.61
N VAL A 75 11.29 -7.73 24.63
CA VAL A 75 11.55 -6.84 23.45
C VAL A 75 13.00 -6.37 23.51
N GLU A 76 13.81 -6.78 22.54
CA GLU A 76 15.26 -6.49 22.52
C GLU A 76 15.71 -5.65 21.31
N HIS A 77 14.96 -5.67 20.21
CA HIS A 77 15.36 -5.02 18.94
C HIS A 77 15.01 -3.53 18.86
N VAL A 78 14.14 -3.03 19.75
CA VAL A 78 13.78 -1.61 19.90
C VAL A 78 13.84 -1.18 21.36
N ALA A 79 14.03 0.11 21.63
CA ALA A 79 14.10 0.69 22.96
C ALA A 79 13.32 2.01 23.06
N PRO A 80 12.91 2.44 24.27
CA PRO A 80 12.31 3.76 24.44
C PRO A 80 13.20 4.86 23.88
N GLY A 81 12.60 5.78 23.11
CA GLY A 81 13.28 6.84 22.38
C GLY A 81 13.67 6.48 20.94
N ASP A 82 13.63 5.20 20.53
CA ASP A 82 13.85 4.83 19.14
C ASP A 82 12.71 5.36 18.25
N ARG A 83 13.08 5.94 17.10
CA ARG A 83 12.13 6.26 16.03
C ARG A 83 11.84 5.01 15.21
N VAL A 84 10.57 4.74 15.00
CA VAL A 84 10.10 3.53 14.30
C VAL A 84 9.02 3.82 13.30
N ALA A 85 8.88 2.95 12.30
CA ALA A 85 7.69 2.82 11.49
C ALA A 85 7.20 1.38 11.50
N TYR A 86 5.96 1.16 11.08
CA TYR A 86 5.42 -0.18 10.96
C TYR A 86 4.32 -0.28 9.91
N ALA A 87 4.17 -1.49 9.39
CA ALA A 87 2.96 -1.98 8.74
C ALA A 87 2.56 -3.28 9.43
N ALA A 88 1.39 -3.31 10.05
CA ALA A 88 0.94 -4.43 10.86
C ALA A 88 -0.48 -4.86 10.48
N PRO A 89 -0.79 -6.19 10.59
CA PRO A 89 -2.13 -6.69 10.33
C PRO A 89 -3.12 -6.17 11.37
N PRO A 90 -4.43 -6.12 11.06
CA PRO A 90 -5.43 -5.77 12.05
C PRO A 90 -5.42 -6.76 13.24
N PRO A 91 -5.65 -6.29 14.47
CA PRO A 91 -6.11 -4.94 14.83
C PRO A 91 -4.97 -4.00 15.27
N ALA A 92 -4.11 -3.55 14.33
CA ALA A 92 -2.98 -2.68 14.67
C ALA A 92 -3.38 -1.30 15.23
N GLN A 93 -4.58 -0.81 14.91
CA GLN A 93 -5.21 0.38 15.50
C GLN A 93 -4.36 1.65 15.40
N SER A 94 -3.70 1.85 14.26
CA SER A 94 -2.77 2.97 14.07
C SER A 94 -3.44 4.35 14.08
N TYR A 95 -4.76 4.45 13.85
CA TYR A 95 -5.47 5.72 13.90
C TYR A 95 -5.68 6.17 15.35
N SER A 96 -4.58 6.50 16.00
CA SER A 96 -4.51 6.94 17.40
C SER A 96 -3.28 7.79 17.63
N GLU A 97 -3.28 8.60 18.69
CA GLU A 97 -2.06 9.32 19.12
C GLU A 97 -0.99 8.35 19.63
N GLU A 98 -1.42 7.26 20.29
CA GLU A 98 -0.55 6.19 20.76
C GLU A 98 -1.21 4.83 20.60
N CYS A 99 -0.43 3.78 20.44
CA CYS A 99 -0.93 2.41 20.47
C CYS A 99 0.03 1.47 21.21
N VAL A 100 -0.51 0.34 21.70
CA VAL A 100 0.25 -0.83 22.17
C VAL A 100 0.14 -1.91 21.11
N MET A 101 1.26 -2.45 20.64
CA MET A 101 1.28 -3.42 19.55
C MET A 101 2.40 -4.44 19.69
N ASP A 102 2.34 -5.53 18.92
CA ASP A 102 3.44 -6.50 18.81
C ASP A 102 4.69 -5.83 18.26
N ALA A 103 5.77 -5.86 19.06
CA ALA A 103 7.03 -5.21 18.72
C ALA A 103 7.69 -5.81 17.46
N LYS A 104 7.38 -7.06 17.10
CA LYS A 104 7.95 -7.71 15.89
C LYS A 104 7.69 -6.97 14.57
N TRP A 105 6.66 -6.10 14.53
CA TRP A 105 6.34 -5.29 13.34
C TRP A 105 7.07 -3.95 13.30
N LEU A 106 7.78 -3.59 14.37
CA LEU A 106 8.45 -2.30 14.49
C LEU A 106 9.78 -2.30 13.77
N LEU A 107 9.94 -1.35 12.86
CA LEU A 107 11.11 -1.13 12.03
C LEU A 107 11.81 0.14 12.50
N LYS A 108 13.06 0.05 12.94
CA LYS A 108 13.85 1.25 13.28
C LYS A 108 14.05 2.11 12.06
N LEU A 109 13.77 3.41 12.19
CA LEU A 109 13.99 4.37 11.12
C LEU A 109 15.45 4.79 11.05
N PRO A 110 16.06 4.77 9.84
CA PRO A 110 17.38 5.37 9.66
C PRO A 110 17.32 6.90 9.85
N GLU A 111 18.45 7.53 10.19
CA GLU A 111 18.57 8.98 10.37
C GLU A 111 18.18 9.62 9.05
N GLY A 112 18.00 9.69 8.14
CA GLY A 112 17.63 10.42 6.90
C GLY A 112 16.17 10.29 6.50
N VAL A 113 15.40 9.44 7.20
CA VAL A 113 13.99 9.22 6.89
C VAL A 113 13.12 9.95 7.91
N ALA A 114 12.32 10.91 7.46
CA ALA A 114 11.36 11.62 8.28
C ALA A 114 10.15 10.74 8.65
N ASP A 115 9.52 10.97 9.81
CA ASP A 115 8.40 10.17 10.30
C ASP A 115 7.19 10.21 9.36
N ASP A 116 6.87 11.37 8.81
CA ASP A 116 5.78 11.53 7.86
C ASP A 116 6.04 10.77 6.53
N THR A 117 7.29 10.78 6.07
CA THR A 117 7.71 9.97 4.92
C THR A 117 7.59 8.48 5.23
N ALA A 118 8.01 8.06 6.42
CA ALA A 118 7.92 6.66 6.85
C ALA A 118 6.46 6.19 6.96
N ALA A 119 5.58 6.98 7.59
CA ALA A 119 4.15 6.69 7.68
C ALA A 119 3.45 6.68 6.30
N ALA A 120 3.97 7.45 5.34
CA ALA A 120 3.42 7.50 3.99
C ALA A 120 3.85 6.32 3.10
N MET A 121 4.92 5.59 3.47
CA MET A 121 5.57 4.64 2.57
C MET A 121 5.65 3.21 3.09
N THR A 122 5.59 2.95 4.41
CA THR A 122 5.98 1.64 4.94
C THR A 122 5.09 0.52 4.39
N LEU A 123 3.77 0.59 4.54
CA LEU A 123 2.86 -0.42 4.00
C LEU A 123 2.91 -0.48 2.46
N LYS A 124 2.95 0.69 1.84
CA LYS A 124 2.92 0.83 0.37
C LYS A 124 4.24 0.38 -0.27
N GLY A 125 5.36 0.67 0.39
CA GLY A 125 6.69 0.26 -0.03
C GLY A 125 6.92 -1.24 0.16
N LEU A 126 6.54 -1.81 1.31
CA LEU A 126 6.57 -3.26 1.53
C LEU A 126 5.64 -3.98 0.54
N THR A 127 4.49 -3.38 0.19
CA THR A 127 3.63 -3.87 -0.88
C THR A 127 4.35 -3.84 -2.23
N SER A 128 4.99 -2.73 -2.57
CA SER A 128 5.76 -2.61 -3.82
C SER A 128 6.90 -3.63 -3.89
N TRP A 129 7.59 -3.86 -2.77
CA TRP A 129 8.66 -4.85 -2.68
C TRP A 129 8.18 -6.25 -3.04
N TYR A 130 7.11 -6.76 -2.37
CA TYR A 130 6.68 -8.12 -2.68
C TYR A 130 6.09 -8.23 -4.09
N LEU A 131 5.43 -7.19 -4.60
CA LEU A 131 4.94 -7.16 -5.97
C LEU A 131 6.09 -7.35 -6.97
N LEU A 132 7.17 -6.60 -6.82
CA LEU A 132 8.26 -6.53 -7.79
C LEU A 132 9.36 -7.58 -7.58
N ARG A 133 9.46 -8.16 -6.37
CA ARG A 133 10.56 -9.06 -5.99
C ARG A 133 10.12 -10.49 -5.68
N ARG A 134 8.82 -10.71 -5.37
CA ARG A 134 8.32 -12.01 -4.89
C ARG A 134 7.17 -12.58 -5.71
N THR A 135 6.20 -11.76 -6.14
CA THR A 135 5.12 -12.26 -7.00
C THR A 135 5.60 -12.44 -8.44
N TYR A 136 6.34 -11.48 -8.92
CA TYR A 136 7.06 -11.50 -10.19
C TYR A 136 8.40 -10.80 -9.99
N GLU A 137 9.48 -11.52 -10.20
CA GLU A 137 10.82 -10.93 -10.14
C GLU A 137 11.09 -10.13 -11.43
N VAL A 138 10.91 -8.81 -11.32
CA VAL A 138 11.05 -7.89 -12.45
C VAL A 138 12.47 -7.90 -12.99
N GLN A 139 12.62 -8.11 -14.30
CA GLN A 139 13.88 -8.16 -15.00
C GLN A 139 14.12 -6.89 -15.84
N VAL A 140 15.38 -6.62 -16.12
CA VAL A 140 15.77 -5.52 -17.02
C VAL A 140 15.14 -5.69 -18.40
N GLY A 141 14.47 -4.64 -18.88
CA GLY A 141 13.78 -4.63 -20.17
C GLY A 141 12.36 -5.21 -20.17
N ASP A 142 11.88 -5.74 -19.05
CA ASP A 142 10.47 -6.18 -18.95
C ASP A 142 9.50 -5.01 -19.13
N TRP A 143 8.49 -5.21 -19.93
CA TRP A 143 7.32 -4.34 -19.92
C TRP A 143 6.39 -4.74 -18.78
N VAL A 144 6.08 -3.78 -17.92
CA VAL A 144 5.12 -3.94 -16.80
C VAL A 144 4.02 -2.90 -16.86
N LEU A 145 2.80 -3.27 -16.49
CA LEU A 145 1.67 -2.35 -16.41
C LEU A 145 1.19 -2.23 -14.97
N ILE A 146 0.97 -1.00 -14.51
CA ILE A 146 0.52 -0.71 -13.14
C ILE A 146 -0.75 0.13 -13.21
N HIS A 147 -1.87 -0.40 -12.70
CA HIS A 147 -3.10 0.36 -12.51
C HIS A 147 -3.02 1.29 -11.31
N ALA A 148 -3.81 2.37 -11.33
CA ALA A 148 -3.79 3.43 -10.33
C ALA A 148 -2.38 4.01 -10.08
N ALA A 149 -1.65 4.27 -11.18
CA ALA A 149 -0.24 4.64 -11.20
C ALA A 149 0.11 5.90 -10.37
N ALA A 150 -0.84 6.83 -10.19
CA ALA A 150 -0.66 8.04 -9.37
C ALA A 150 -1.09 7.87 -7.90
N GLY A 151 -1.46 6.65 -7.46
CA GLY A 151 -1.74 6.34 -6.06
C GLY A 151 -0.47 6.00 -5.27
N GLY A 152 -0.60 5.84 -3.96
CA GLY A 152 0.55 5.62 -3.07
C GLY A 152 1.41 4.42 -3.46
N VAL A 153 0.82 3.22 -3.67
CA VAL A 153 1.57 2.05 -4.18
C VAL A 153 2.05 2.28 -5.61
N GLY A 154 1.20 2.86 -6.47
CA GLY A 154 1.52 3.08 -7.88
C GLY A 154 2.77 3.91 -8.08
N LEU A 155 2.89 5.05 -7.39
CA LEU A 155 4.07 5.93 -7.51
C LEU A 155 5.35 5.26 -6.99
N ILE A 156 5.28 4.49 -5.90
CA ILE A 156 6.44 3.77 -5.36
C ILE A 156 6.82 2.61 -6.29
N ALA A 157 5.86 1.77 -6.65
CA ALA A 157 6.11 0.60 -7.50
C ALA A 157 6.62 0.99 -8.90
N GLY A 158 6.11 2.09 -9.49
CA GLY A 158 6.57 2.58 -10.78
C GLY A 158 8.02 3.01 -10.76
N GLN A 159 8.41 3.84 -9.78
CA GLN A 159 9.80 4.27 -9.59
C GLN A 159 10.71 3.07 -9.35
N TRP A 160 10.29 2.13 -8.49
CA TRP A 160 11.08 0.95 -8.15
C TRP A 160 11.24 0.00 -9.34
N ALA A 161 10.17 -0.26 -10.10
CA ALA A 161 10.24 -1.07 -11.31
C ALA A 161 11.21 -0.44 -12.34
N LYS A 162 11.16 0.89 -12.53
CA LYS A 162 12.13 1.60 -13.36
C LYS A 162 13.56 1.46 -12.83
N HIS A 163 13.78 1.58 -11.51
CA HIS A 163 15.09 1.38 -10.89
C HIS A 163 15.63 -0.03 -11.15
N LEU A 164 14.75 -1.04 -11.21
CA LEU A 164 15.10 -2.43 -11.60
C LEU A 164 15.35 -2.59 -13.10
N GLY A 165 15.18 -1.54 -13.90
CA GLY A 165 15.42 -1.55 -15.35
C GLY A 165 14.22 -1.97 -16.19
N ALA A 166 13.00 -2.03 -15.63
CA ALA A 166 11.79 -2.29 -16.37
C ALA A 166 11.33 -1.06 -17.17
N ARG A 167 10.52 -1.32 -18.19
CA ARG A 167 9.75 -0.33 -18.95
C ARG A 167 8.34 -0.28 -18.37
N VAL A 168 7.95 0.85 -17.79
CA VAL A 168 6.76 0.92 -16.95
C VAL A 168 5.64 1.70 -17.64
N ILE A 169 4.50 1.03 -17.83
CA ILE A 169 3.26 1.65 -18.30
C ILE A 169 2.34 1.88 -17.11
N GLY A 170 1.87 3.11 -16.92
CA GLY A 170 0.88 3.46 -15.90
C GLY A 170 -0.53 3.59 -16.48
N VAL A 171 -1.55 3.34 -15.66
CA VAL A 171 -2.94 3.68 -15.98
C VAL A 171 -3.51 4.57 -14.89
N VAL A 172 -4.09 5.71 -15.29
CA VAL A 172 -4.66 6.73 -14.38
C VAL A 172 -5.99 7.25 -14.90
N SER A 173 -6.74 7.97 -14.04
CA SER A 173 -8.09 8.46 -14.35
C SER A 173 -8.16 9.89 -14.89
N THR A 174 -7.10 10.70 -14.75
CA THR A 174 -7.09 12.11 -15.18
C THR A 174 -5.76 12.53 -15.73
N GLN A 175 -5.74 13.65 -16.47
CA GLN A 175 -4.52 14.20 -17.06
C GLN A 175 -3.52 14.67 -16.00
N GLU A 176 -3.98 15.26 -14.89
CA GLU A 176 -3.12 15.69 -13.79
C GLU A 176 -2.40 14.50 -13.15
N LYS A 177 -3.12 13.37 -12.99
CA LYS A 177 -2.54 12.11 -12.49
C LYS A 177 -1.55 11.50 -13.48
N ARG A 178 -1.77 11.71 -14.78
CA ARG A 178 -0.84 11.28 -15.83
C ARG A 178 0.49 12.03 -15.72
N GLU A 179 0.43 13.34 -15.58
CA GLU A 179 1.62 14.19 -15.41
C GLU A 179 2.40 13.82 -14.17
N LEU A 180 1.71 13.59 -13.03
CA LEU A 180 2.32 13.14 -11.79
C LEU A 180 3.03 11.80 -11.94
N ALA A 181 2.42 10.82 -12.59
CA ALA A 181 3.03 9.51 -12.79
C ALA A 181 4.26 9.59 -13.72
N LEU A 182 4.19 10.36 -14.80
CA LEU A 182 5.33 10.60 -15.70
C LEU A 182 6.51 11.23 -14.95
N ASP A 183 6.25 12.23 -14.07
CA ASP A 183 7.27 12.87 -13.23
C ASP A 183 7.92 11.88 -12.23
N HIS A 184 7.20 10.82 -11.88
CA HIS A 184 7.69 9.72 -11.04
C HIS A 184 8.27 8.54 -11.85
N GLY A 185 8.60 8.74 -13.11
CA GLY A 185 9.46 7.85 -13.86
C GLY A 185 8.76 6.77 -14.67
N TYR A 186 7.45 6.80 -14.78
CA TYR A 186 6.76 5.99 -15.78
C TYR A 186 7.24 6.37 -17.19
N GLU A 187 7.42 5.36 -18.04
CA GLU A 187 7.82 5.60 -19.44
C GLU A 187 6.62 6.10 -20.26
N GLU A 188 5.46 5.47 -20.03
CA GLU A 188 4.19 5.83 -20.64
C GLU A 188 3.06 5.78 -19.60
N VAL A 189 2.06 6.66 -19.74
CA VAL A 189 0.89 6.66 -18.87
C VAL A 189 -0.37 6.84 -19.69
N LEU A 190 -1.27 5.89 -19.60
CA LEU A 190 -2.53 5.81 -20.33
C LEU A 190 -3.69 6.30 -19.47
N LEU A 191 -4.72 6.85 -20.10
CA LEU A 191 -5.96 7.21 -19.42
C LEU A 191 -6.89 5.99 -19.33
N ALA A 192 -7.56 5.83 -18.20
CA ALA A 192 -8.42 4.67 -17.92
C ALA A 192 -9.62 4.51 -18.87
N ASP A 193 -10.01 5.59 -19.56
CA ASP A 193 -11.09 5.66 -20.55
C ASP A 193 -10.61 5.47 -22.00
N SER A 194 -9.29 5.36 -22.24
CA SER A 194 -8.73 5.08 -23.55
C SER A 194 -8.76 3.58 -23.92
N ASP A 195 -8.32 3.25 -25.15
CA ASP A 195 -8.09 1.87 -25.58
C ASP A 195 -6.78 1.32 -25.00
N ILE A 196 -6.77 1.07 -23.68
CA ILE A 196 -5.59 0.57 -22.96
C ILE A 196 -4.97 -0.65 -23.66
N VAL A 197 -5.79 -1.59 -24.14
CA VAL A 197 -5.29 -2.84 -24.73
C VAL A 197 -4.60 -2.56 -26.06
N GLY A 198 -5.20 -1.74 -26.92
CA GLY A 198 -4.63 -1.32 -28.20
C GLY A 198 -3.32 -0.56 -28.00
N GLU A 199 -3.31 0.42 -27.09
CA GLU A 199 -2.12 1.23 -26.80
C GLU A 199 -0.97 0.38 -26.22
N VAL A 200 -1.27 -0.54 -25.27
CA VAL A 200 -0.27 -1.48 -24.73
C VAL A 200 0.29 -2.38 -25.84
N ARG A 201 -0.56 -2.87 -26.76
CA ARG A 201 -0.09 -3.68 -27.89
C ARG A 201 0.81 -2.87 -28.82
N GLU A 202 0.49 -1.62 -29.10
CA GLU A 202 1.34 -0.73 -29.91
C GLU A 202 2.69 -0.50 -29.25
N LEU A 203 2.73 -0.09 -27.99
CA LEU A 203 3.96 0.15 -27.22
C LEU A 203 4.88 -1.08 -27.12
N THR A 204 4.28 -2.27 -27.08
CA THR A 204 5.02 -3.54 -26.94
C THR A 204 5.23 -4.27 -28.28
N ASN A 205 5.01 -3.63 -29.42
CA ASN A 205 5.10 -4.24 -30.75
C ASN A 205 4.26 -5.53 -30.89
N GLY A 206 3.04 -5.53 -30.35
CA GLY A 206 2.11 -6.65 -30.35
C GLY A 206 2.35 -7.71 -29.28
N SER A 207 3.45 -7.65 -28.53
CA SER A 207 3.83 -8.70 -27.58
C SER A 207 2.98 -8.72 -26.30
N GLY A 208 2.56 -7.54 -25.81
CA GLY A 208 1.95 -7.36 -24.49
C GLY A 208 2.99 -7.31 -23.35
N VAL A 209 2.52 -7.05 -22.13
CA VAL A 209 3.37 -6.90 -20.94
C VAL A 209 3.61 -8.22 -20.22
N ARG A 210 4.73 -8.35 -19.51
CA ARG A 210 5.08 -9.55 -18.73
C ARG A 210 4.21 -9.72 -17.49
N VAL A 211 3.89 -8.60 -16.84
CA VAL A 211 3.09 -8.56 -15.62
C VAL A 211 2.18 -7.34 -15.60
N VAL A 212 0.96 -7.52 -15.09
CA VAL A 212 0.04 -6.45 -14.75
C VAL A 212 -0.16 -6.44 -13.24
N TYR A 213 0.09 -5.31 -12.60
CA TYR A 213 -0.20 -5.05 -11.20
C TYR A 213 -1.53 -4.29 -11.09
N ASP A 214 -2.57 -4.97 -10.62
CA ASP A 214 -3.95 -4.46 -10.60
C ASP A 214 -4.48 -4.32 -9.17
N SER A 215 -4.64 -3.06 -8.73
CA SER A 215 -5.27 -2.68 -7.47
C SER A 215 -6.76 -2.30 -7.62
N VAL A 216 -7.27 -2.24 -8.84
CA VAL A 216 -8.64 -1.77 -9.16
C VAL A 216 -9.64 -2.91 -9.05
N GLY A 217 -9.38 -4.04 -9.68
CA GLY A 217 -10.16 -5.27 -9.54
C GLY A 217 -11.25 -5.42 -10.58
N LYS A 218 -12.54 -5.38 -10.17
CA LYS A 218 -13.70 -5.74 -11.02
C LYS A 218 -13.69 -5.07 -12.40
N ASP A 219 -13.48 -3.75 -12.45
CA ASP A 219 -13.59 -2.97 -13.68
C ASP A 219 -12.43 -3.18 -14.66
N THR A 220 -11.28 -3.69 -14.17
CA THR A 220 -10.04 -3.80 -14.95
C THR A 220 -9.64 -5.22 -15.29
N LEU A 221 -10.19 -6.23 -14.63
CA LEU A 221 -9.80 -7.63 -14.74
C LEU A 221 -9.53 -8.10 -16.18
N TYR A 222 -10.51 -8.00 -17.05
CA TYR A 222 -10.38 -8.52 -18.43
C TYR A 222 -9.46 -7.67 -19.28
N LYS A 223 -9.47 -6.34 -19.13
CA LYS A 223 -8.51 -5.44 -19.79
C LYS A 223 -7.08 -5.79 -19.38
N SER A 224 -6.86 -6.04 -18.07
CA SER A 224 -5.56 -6.45 -17.53
C SER A 224 -5.09 -7.78 -18.14
N LEU A 225 -5.97 -8.77 -18.27
CA LEU A 225 -5.64 -10.04 -18.92
C LEU A 225 -5.32 -9.88 -20.41
N ASP A 226 -6.04 -9.00 -21.13
CA ASP A 226 -5.85 -8.75 -22.56
C ASP A 226 -4.56 -7.96 -22.85
N CYS A 227 -4.00 -7.24 -21.88
CA CYS A 227 -2.70 -6.56 -21.98
C CYS A 227 -1.50 -7.51 -21.85
N LEU A 228 -1.67 -8.71 -21.29
CA LEU A 228 -0.57 -9.64 -21.01
C LEU A 228 -0.03 -10.32 -22.29
N CYS A 229 1.28 -10.58 -22.28
CA CYS A 229 1.89 -11.49 -23.24
C CYS A 229 1.53 -12.96 -22.92
N PRO A 230 1.73 -13.92 -23.85
CA PRO A 230 1.57 -15.36 -23.51
C PRO A 230 2.41 -15.74 -22.27
N ARG A 231 1.80 -16.47 -21.34
CA ARG A 231 2.37 -16.84 -20.03
C ARG A 231 2.72 -15.64 -19.14
N GLY A 232 2.07 -14.50 -19.37
CA GLY A 232 2.15 -13.33 -18.50
C GLY A 232 1.38 -13.53 -17.21
N LEU A 233 1.66 -12.69 -16.22
CA LEU A 233 1.08 -12.77 -14.87
C LEU A 233 0.19 -11.57 -14.58
N LEU A 234 -1.04 -11.82 -14.16
CA LEU A 234 -1.88 -10.83 -13.49
C LEU A 234 -1.70 -10.95 -11.97
N VAL A 235 -1.23 -9.88 -11.35
CA VAL A 235 -1.19 -9.73 -9.88
C VAL A 235 -2.33 -8.83 -9.46
N SER A 236 -3.45 -9.44 -9.04
CA SER A 236 -4.63 -8.71 -8.55
C SER A 236 -4.47 -8.48 -7.04
N PHE A 237 -4.02 -7.29 -6.62
CA PHE A 237 -3.71 -7.02 -5.22
C PHE A 237 -4.67 -6.04 -4.52
N GLY A 238 -5.68 -5.53 -5.22
CA GLY A 238 -6.69 -4.63 -4.68
C GLY A 238 -8.10 -4.87 -5.23
N ASN A 239 -9.08 -4.15 -4.68
CA ASN A 239 -10.50 -4.23 -5.03
C ASN A 239 -11.16 -2.85 -5.05
N ALA A 240 -10.44 -1.80 -5.50
CA ALA A 240 -10.93 -0.42 -5.43
C ALA A 240 -12.22 -0.16 -6.24
N SER A 241 -12.53 -1.00 -7.24
CA SER A 241 -13.81 -0.98 -7.98
C SER A 241 -14.76 -2.10 -7.58
N GLY A 242 -14.42 -2.85 -6.54
CA GLY A 242 -15.17 -4.02 -6.07
C GLY A 242 -14.42 -5.34 -6.29
N ALA A 243 -14.92 -6.39 -5.64
CA ALA A 243 -14.36 -7.72 -5.74
C ALA A 243 -14.53 -8.31 -7.14
N VAL A 244 -13.58 -9.16 -7.52
CA VAL A 244 -13.69 -10.03 -8.69
C VAL A 244 -14.48 -11.27 -8.29
N ASP A 245 -15.69 -11.41 -8.81
CA ASP A 245 -16.61 -12.50 -8.51
C ASP A 245 -16.40 -13.71 -9.46
N GLY A 246 -15.19 -14.25 -9.45
CA GLY A 246 -14.84 -15.42 -10.23
C GLY A 246 -14.16 -15.09 -11.56
N LEU A 247 -13.27 -15.98 -11.96
CA LEU A 247 -12.57 -15.96 -13.24
C LEU A 247 -12.63 -17.39 -13.81
N PRO A 248 -13.33 -17.60 -14.93
CA PRO A 248 -13.31 -18.90 -15.59
C PRO A 248 -11.89 -19.24 -16.06
N LEU A 249 -11.34 -20.37 -15.62
CA LEU A 249 -9.95 -20.75 -15.93
C LEU A 249 -9.67 -20.86 -17.44
N LEU A 250 -10.70 -21.16 -18.24
CA LEU A 250 -10.59 -21.20 -19.70
C LEU A 250 -10.19 -19.85 -20.31
N GLU A 251 -10.53 -18.74 -19.65
CA GLU A 251 -10.13 -17.39 -20.10
C GLU A 251 -8.61 -17.20 -20.06
N LEU A 252 -7.93 -17.86 -19.13
CA LEU A 252 -6.45 -17.84 -19.04
C LEU A 252 -5.82 -18.62 -20.20
N ALA A 253 -6.39 -19.79 -20.52
CA ALA A 253 -5.92 -20.62 -21.63
C ALA A 253 -6.08 -19.92 -22.99
N LYS A 254 -7.25 -19.31 -23.24
CA LYS A 254 -7.55 -18.59 -24.50
C LYS A 254 -6.60 -17.41 -24.75
N ARG A 255 -6.10 -16.77 -23.69
CA ARG A 255 -5.21 -15.59 -23.75
C ARG A 255 -3.73 -15.96 -23.72
N GLY A 256 -3.37 -17.22 -23.93
CA GLY A 256 -1.96 -17.65 -24.01
C GLY A 256 -1.43 -18.25 -22.72
N SER A 257 -2.25 -19.02 -21.98
CA SER A 257 -1.84 -19.74 -20.76
C SER A 257 -1.33 -18.80 -19.65
N LEU A 258 -2.12 -17.81 -19.32
CA LEU A 258 -1.81 -16.78 -18.34
C LEU A 258 -1.75 -17.34 -16.91
N TYR A 259 -1.05 -16.63 -16.04
CA TYR A 259 -1.07 -16.84 -14.59
C TYR A 259 -1.86 -15.72 -13.90
N VAL A 260 -2.50 -16.04 -12.78
CA VAL A 260 -3.17 -15.07 -11.91
C VAL A 260 -2.84 -15.38 -10.46
N THR A 261 -2.53 -14.36 -9.69
CA THR A 261 -2.35 -14.47 -8.24
C THR A 261 -3.08 -13.35 -7.49
N ARG A 262 -3.51 -13.65 -6.26
CA ARG A 262 -4.10 -12.68 -5.32
C ARG A 262 -3.26 -12.67 -4.03
N PRO A 263 -2.19 -11.87 -4.00
CA PRO A 263 -1.28 -11.85 -2.86
C PRO A 263 -1.82 -11.02 -1.69
N VAL A 264 -1.30 -11.28 -0.50
CA VAL A 264 -1.54 -10.53 0.73
C VAL A 264 -0.19 -10.17 1.34
N LEU A 265 0.06 -8.89 1.64
CA LEU A 265 1.34 -8.40 2.17
C LEU A 265 1.85 -9.24 3.35
N PHE A 266 1.01 -9.45 4.36
CA PHE A 266 1.41 -10.11 5.60
C PHE A 266 1.79 -11.59 5.43
N THR A 267 1.51 -12.21 4.28
CA THR A 267 2.03 -13.53 3.93
C THR A 267 3.50 -13.43 3.47
N TYR A 268 3.88 -12.34 2.82
CA TYR A 268 5.22 -12.13 2.27
C TYR A 268 6.23 -11.54 3.25
N ILE A 269 5.73 -11.00 4.37
CA ILE A 269 6.57 -10.43 5.43
C ILE A 269 6.28 -11.11 6.78
N ALA A 270 5.77 -12.33 6.76
CA ALA A 270 5.46 -13.09 7.97
C ALA A 270 6.72 -13.45 8.76
N GLU A 271 7.77 -13.82 8.05
CA GLU A 271 9.06 -14.17 8.62
C GLU A 271 9.90 -12.92 8.87
N PRO A 272 10.57 -12.81 10.02
CA PRO A 272 11.37 -11.62 10.38
C PRO A 272 12.42 -11.26 9.33
N GLU A 273 13.07 -12.25 8.72
CA GLU A 273 14.11 -12.06 7.71
C GLU A 273 13.55 -11.44 6.42
N GLU A 274 12.33 -11.80 6.02
CA GLU A 274 11.66 -11.20 4.86
C GLU A 274 11.24 -9.77 5.13
N LEU A 275 10.72 -9.48 6.32
CA LEU A 275 10.38 -8.12 6.76
C LEU A 275 11.63 -7.24 6.83
N GLU A 276 12.73 -7.75 7.39
CA GLU A 276 14.01 -7.04 7.45
C GLU A 276 14.57 -6.76 6.05
N GLN A 277 14.58 -7.75 5.17
CA GLN A 277 15.02 -7.57 3.79
C GLN A 277 14.20 -6.52 3.06
N ALA A 278 12.87 -6.61 3.14
CA ALA A 278 11.95 -5.69 2.47
C ALA A 278 12.12 -4.25 2.97
N SER A 279 12.19 -4.07 4.29
CA SER A 279 12.32 -2.74 4.90
C SER A 279 13.70 -2.12 4.65
N SER A 280 14.76 -2.91 4.72
CA SER A 280 16.14 -2.45 4.46
C SER A 280 16.29 -1.97 3.01
N GLU A 281 15.76 -2.73 2.02
CA GLU A 281 15.80 -2.33 0.61
C GLU A 281 14.97 -1.04 0.39
N LEU A 282 13.76 -0.95 0.97
CA LEU A 282 12.92 0.24 0.89
C LEU A 282 13.61 1.47 1.47
N PHE A 283 14.12 1.38 2.69
CA PHE A 283 14.77 2.50 3.37
C PHE A 283 16.04 2.93 2.67
N ALA A 284 16.83 2.00 2.12
CA ALA A 284 18.01 2.31 1.33
C ALA A 284 17.65 3.11 0.06
N LEU A 285 16.62 2.70 -0.67
CA LEU A 285 16.19 3.38 -1.90
C LEU A 285 15.61 4.78 -1.62
N VAL A 286 14.87 4.95 -0.53
CA VAL A 286 14.34 6.26 -0.14
C VAL A 286 15.46 7.15 0.39
N GLY A 287 16.30 6.65 1.30
CA GLY A 287 17.44 7.40 1.84
C GLY A 287 18.48 7.77 0.78
N GLY A 288 18.63 6.94 -0.26
CA GLY A 288 19.50 7.19 -1.40
C GLY A 288 18.87 8.08 -2.50
N GLY A 289 17.61 8.50 -2.34
CA GLY A 289 16.91 9.37 -3.30
C GLY A 289 16.45 8.68 -4.59
N GLN A 290 16.52 7.34 -4.67
CA GLN A 290 16.00 6.57 -5.81
C GLN A 290 14.47 6.47 -5.81
N LEU A 291 13.85 6.55 -4.63
CA LEU A 291 12.41 6.63 -4.45
C LEU A 291 12.03 7.94 -3.77
N ARG A 292 11.21 8.72 -4.44
CA ARG A 292 10.58 9.93 -3.89
C ARG A 292 9.19 9.56 -3.39
N ILE A 293 8.90 9.86 -2.12
CA ILE A 293 7.61 9.59 -1.51
C ILE A 293 6.73 10.84 -1.60
N GLU A 294 5.66 10.71 -2.36
CA GLU A 294 4.68 11.78 -2.56
C GLU A 294 3.60 11.73 -1.48
N ILE A 295 3.56 12.74 -0.61
CA ILE A 295 2.49 12.93 0.37
C ILE A 295 1.53 13.96 -0.20
N GLY A 296 0.51 13.47 -0.92
CA GLY A 296 -0.44 14.35 -1.60
C GLY A 296 -1.44 15.03 -0.67
N GLN A 297 -1.78 14.42 0.48
CA GLN A 297 -2.77 14.94 1.41
C GLN A 297 -2.37 14.69 2.87
N ARG A 298 -2.70 15.69 3.72
CA ARG A 298 -2.57 15.62 5.18
C ARG A 298 -3.90 16.02 5.82
N PHE A 299 -4.35 15.23 6.78
CA PHE A 299 -5.54 15.52 7.59
C PHE A 299 -5.17 15.44 9.06
N ALA A 300 -5.89 16.13 9.94
CA ALA A 300 -5.79 15.85 11.36
C ALA A 300 -6.37 14.45 11.66
N LEU A 301 -5.90 13.80 12.71
CA LEU A 301 -6.44 12.49 13.12
C LEU A 301 -7.95 12.54 13.33
N ALA A 302 -8.46 13.63 13.94
CA ALA A 302 -9.89 13.86 14.13
C ALA A 302 -10.69 13.92 12.82
N ASP A 303 -10.04 14.26 11.70
CA ASP A 303 -10.65 14.37 10.38
C ASP A 303 -10.49 13.09 9.53
N ALA A 304 -10.20 11.95 10.14
CA ALA A 304 -10.01 10.68 9.45
C ALA A 304 -11.19 10.30 8.52
N ALA A 305 -12.42 10.68 8.89
CA ALA A 305 -13.59 10.50 8.05
C ALA A 305 -13.47 11.23 6.70
N ASP A 306 -12.92 12.45 6.69
CA ASP A 306 -12.72 13.22 5.46
C ASP A 306 -11.60 12.66 4.61
N ALA A 307 -10.54 12.12 5.23
CA ALA A 307 -9.50 11.39 4.53
C ALA A 307 -10.07 10.17 3.78
N HIS A 308 -10.93 9.38 4.44
CA HIS A 308 -11.62 8.25 3.81
C HIS A 308 -12.55 8.68 2.67
N ARG A 309 -13.36 9.74 2.86
CA ARG A 309 -14.20 10.29 1.80
C ARG A 309 -13.40 10.75 0.58
N ALA A 310 -12.26 11.40 0.79
CA ALA A 310 -11.39 11.84 -0.29
C ALA A 310 -10.79 10.64 -1.07
N LEU A 311 -10.36 9.60 -0.34
CA LEU A 311 -9.78 8.39 -0.91
C LEU A 311 -10.81 7.60 -1.74
N GLU A 312 -12.01 7.36 -1.20
CA GLU A 312 -13.09 6.64 -1.89
C GLU A 312 -13.63 7.42 -3.10
N ALA A 313 -13.64 8.75 -3.03
CA ALA A 313 -13.98 9.63 -4.15
C ALA A 313 -12.88 9.72 -5.22
N ARG A 314 -11.75 8.99 -5.08
CA ARG A 314 -10.59 9.01 -6.00
C ARG A 314 -9.99 10.40 -6.23
N ARG A 315 -10.14 11.32 -5.24
CA ARG A 315 -9.62 12.70 -5.28
C ARG A 315 -8.18 12.81 -4.77
N THR A 316 -7.60 11.70 -4.30
CA THR A 316 -6.25 11.65 -3.75
C THR A 316 -5.22 11.31 -4.80
N THR A 317 -3.98 11.75 -4.57
CA THR A 317 -2.76 11.37 -5.29
C THR A 317 -1.67 11.02 -4.28
N GLY A 318 -0.71 10.18 -4.66
CA GLY A 318 0.33 9.77 -3.73
C GLY A 318 -0.21 9.11 -2.47
N SER A 319 0.44 9.35 -1.36
CA SER A 319 0.05 8.88 -0.04
C SER A 319 -0.75 9.93 0.73
N THR A 320 -1.68 9.46 1.55
CA THR A 320 -2.43 10.27 2.52
C THR A 320 -1.94 9.92 3.92
N ILE A 321 -1.75 10.93 4.76
CA ILE A 321 -1.41 10.73 6.17
C ILE A 321 -2.38 11.50 7.08
N LEU A 322 -2.56 10.96 8.31
CA LEU A 322 -3.17 11.67 9.43
C LEU A 322 -2.06 12.17 10.35
N VAL A 323 -2.30 13.34 10.93
CA VAL A 323 -1.42 13.96 11.94
C VAL A 323 -2.18 13.92 13.26
N PRO A 324 -1.62 13.25 14.29
CA PRO A 324 -2.20 13.18 15.62
C PRO A 324 -2.44 14.52 16.28
#